data_85fa409c7face80d8a4c2f002e583e62
#
_entry.id   85fa409c7face80d8a4c2f002e583e62
#
_cell.length_a   1.000
_cell.length_b   1.000
_cell.length_c   1.000
_cell.angle_alpha   90.00
_cell.angle_beta   90.00
_cell.angle_gamma   90.00
#
_symmetry.space_group_name_H-M   'P 1'
#
loop_
_entity.id
_entity.type
_entity.pdbx_description
1 polymer ?
#
loop_
_entity_poly.entity_id
_entity_poly.type
_entity_poly.pdbx_seq_one_letter_code
_entity_poly.pdbx_strand_id
1 'polypeptide(L)'
;MCIVLDGQQRLTSLYIGLKGTRTFKKKRARYDNPNAYEKKRLYLNLKHQPNMDNPEDNYQFEFHAKAPTNDKNHFWFKVGDILELESGVLNYAQKHGLEENELNLLEKLKDAFHTKQLISFFEEKEKNLNKVLNIFIRVNSGGVQLSYSDLLMSILTASFSSDIREKMNELVDALKDKGFPNMEQDQVLKTCLLLIGKDTTFELKNFNKNNIKKIEENWEKITESIYNTAKLLENFGYVKYLGSAYILSSLAYFYFLKQKMDKNDEEQALKFVRNAQIMGYFGGSTDTKLSIIAHSIKEARTFEAFNHNLAKHQTCPLKITNDTIEDMVFFDRHSRVFPVLQILYPNLNYKTTTFHIDHIYPKSKFKKENNKLDKEFYDCGNHLYNLQLLEGQENSAKKDKDPEA
;
A
#
# COMPACT_ATOMS: atom_id res chain seq x y z
N MET A 1 28.99 -6.22 1.21
CA MET A 1 27.63 -6.03 0.69
C MET A 1 27.36 -4.53 0.69
N CYS A 2 27.09 -3.92 -0.48
CA CYS A 2 26.75 -2.50 -0.59
C CYS A 2 25.23 -2.37 -0.68
N ILE A 3 24.66 -1.42 0.04
CA ILE A 3 23.23 -1.13 0.00
C ILE A 3 23.05 0.23 -0.70
N VAL A 4 22.15 0.28 -1.67
CA VAL A 4 21.80 1.52 -2.36
C VAL A 4 20.70 2.22 -1.55
N LEU A 5 21.00 3.40 -1.02
CA LEU A 5 20.08 4.17 -0.19
C LEU A 5 19.14 5.06 -1.03
N ASP A 6 19.66 5.67 -2.11
CA ASP A 6 18.89 6.49 -3.04
C ASP A 6 19.19 6.11 -4.48
N GLY A 7 18.25 6.41 -5.38
CA GLY A 7 18.40 6.14 -6.80
C GLY A 7 18.14 4.68 -7.21
N GLN A 8 17.55 3.85 -6.36
CA GLN A 8 17.24 2.44 -6.68
C GLN A 8 16.44 2.31 -7.96
N GLN A 9 15.41 3.14 -8.18
CA GLN A 9 14.61 3.11 -9.41
C GLN A 9 15.45 3.50 -10.63
N ARG A 10 16.31 4.51 -10.52
CA ARG A 10 17.23 4.94 -11.59
C ARG A 10 18.21 3.84 -11.96
N LEU A 11 18.84 3.21 -10.95
CA LEU A 11 19.75 2.08 -11.17
C LEU A 11 19.03 0.85 -11.73
N THR A 12 17.82 0.56 -11.25
CA THR A 12 17.00 -0.53 -11.79
C THR A 12 16.64 -0.29 -13.24
N SER A 13 16.27 0.95 -13.61
CA SER A 13 15.97 1.31 -15.00
C SER A 13 17.21 1.15 -15.91
N LEU A 14 18.37 1.59 -15.45
CA LEU A 14 19.63 1.38 -16.15
C LEU A 14 19.99 -0.11 -16.28
N TYR A 15 19.82 -0.88 -15.19
CA TYR A 15 20.05 -2.31 -15.22
C TYR A 15 19.13 -3.03 -16.22
N ILE A 16 17.83 -2.69 -16.22
CA ILE A 16 16.85 -3.24 -17.16
C ILE A 16 17.24 -2.89 -18.60
N GLY A 17 17.64 -1.66 -18.87
CA GLY A 17 18.04 -1.21 -20.21
C GLY A 17 19.31 -1.86 -20.72
N LEU A 18 20.29 -2.12 -19.86
CA LEU A 18 21.62 -2.59 -20.24
C LEU A 18 21.78 -4.12 -20.12
N LYS A 19 21.40 -4.69 -18.99
CA LYS A 19 21.67 -6.12 -18.68
C LYS A 19 20.41 -6.95 -18.45
N GLY A 20 19.32 -6.31 -18.02
CA GLY A 20 18.10 -6.97 -17.58
C GLY A 20 17.06 -7.14 -18.68
N THR A 21 15.85 -7.40 -18.21
CA THR A 21 14.65 -7.47 -19.04
C THR A 21 13.51 -6.77 -18.30
N ARG A 22 12.55 -6.23 -19.02
CA ARG A 22 11.30 -5.74 -18.48
C ARG A 22 10.17 -6.72 -18.85
N THR A 23 9.34 -7.05 -17.88
CA THR A 23 8.19 -7.93 -18.09
C THR A 23 6.98 -7.09 -18.51
N PHE A 24 6.36 -7.46 -19.61
CA PHE A 24 5.14 -6.83 -20.13
C PHE A 24 4.01 -7.85 -20.16
N LYS A 25 2.83 -7.40 -19.78
CA LYS A 25 1.61 -8.20 -19.96
C LYS A 25 1.15 -8.12 -21.41
N LYS A 26 0.87 -9.27 -22.02
CA LYS A 26 0.29 -9.37 -23.37
C LYS A 26 -1.10 -8.70 -23.41
N LYS A 27 -1.37 -7.95 -24.46
CA LYS A 27 -2.69 -7.31 -24.64
C LYS A 27 -3.79 -8.36 -24.57
N ARG A 28 -4.87 -8.04 -23.85
CA ARG A 28 -6.06 -8.90 -23.64
C ARG A 28 -5.85 -10.20 -22.85
N ALA A 29 -4.68 -10.49 -22.34
CA ALA A 29 -4.48 -11.64 -21.46
C ALA A 29 -5.01 -11.36 -20.05
N ARG A 30 -5.49 -12.38 -19.33
CA ARG A 30 -5.93 -12.26 -17.93
C ARG A 30 -4.73 -12.12 -17.01
N TYR A 31 -4.88 -11.41 -15.88
CA TYR A 31 -3.78 -11.16 -14.92
C TYR A 31 -3.29 -12.41 -14.21
N ASP A 32 -4.17 -13.37 -14.01
CA ASP A 32 -3.95 -14.65 -13.34
C ASP A 32 -3.29 -15.73 -14.21
N ASN A 33 -3.11 -15.45 -15.51
CA ASN A 33 -2.47 -16.38 -16.44
C ASN A 33 -0.95 -16.20 -16.44
N PRO A 34 -0.14 -17.17 -15.97
CA PRO A 34 1.33 -17.09 -15.98
C PRO A 34 1.93 -16.85 -17.37
N ASN A 35 1.26 -17.34 -18.43
CA ASN A 35 1.69 -17.15 -19.82
C ASN A 35 1.30 -15.78 -20.40
N ALA A 36 0.61 -14.95 -19.61
CA ALA A 36 0.24 -13.59 -20.01
C ALA A 36 1.41 -12.62 -20.03
N TYR A 37 2.55 -13.01 -19.48
CA TYR A 37 3.71 -12.15 -19.29
C TYR A 37 4.87 -12.54 -20.21
N GLU A 38 5.51 -11.51 -20.78
CA GLU A 38 6.61 -11.66 -21.73
C GLU A 38 7.77 -10.77 -21.30
N LYS A 39 8.98 -11.37 -21.22
CA LYS A 39 10.21 -10.62 -20.92
C LYS A 39 10.76 -10.00 -22.19
N LYS A 40 11.04 -8.70 -22.17
CA LYS A 40 11.55 -7.93 -23.31
C LYS A 40 12.85 -7.23 -22.96
N ARG A 41 13.73 -7.05 -23.96
CA ARG A 41 14.99 -6.30 -23.88
C ARG A 41 14.87 -4.99 -24.64
N LEU A 42 15.70 -4.02 -24.28
CA LEU A 42 15.71 -2.69 -24.89
C LEU A 42 16.56 -2.68 -26.16
N TYR A 43 16.01 -2.11 -27.23
CA TYR A 43 16.65 -1.86 -28.50
C TYR A 43 16.55 -0.39 -28.86
N LEU A 44 17.55 0.12 -29.60
CA LEU A 44 17.61 1.47 -30.18
C LEU A 44 17.58 1.33 -31.70
N ASN A 45 16.68 2.07 -32.37
CA ASN A 45 16.71 2.19 -33.82
C ASN A 45 17.76 3.21 -34.23
N LEU A 46 18.85 2.75 -34.84
CA LEU A 46 19.93 3.62 -35.30
C LEU A 46 19.56 4.44 -36.55
N LYS A 47 18.50 4.04 -37.31
CA LYS A 47 18.00 4.76 -38.50
C LYS A 47 16.89 5.76 -38.16
N HIS A 48 16.58 5.94 -36.87
CA HIS A 48 15.56 6.92 -36.48
C HIS A 48 15.93 8.33 -36.91
N GLN A 49 15.00 9.02 -37.56
CA GLN A 49 15.12 10.42 -37.94
C GLN A 49 14.33 11.25 -36.96
N PRO A 50 14.99 12.12 -36.16
CA PRO A 50 14.28 12.95 -35.19
C PRO A 50 13.25 13.88 -35.85
N ASN A 51 12.07 14.00 -35.27
CA ASN A 51 11.12 15.00 -35.67
C ASN A 51 11.51 16.35 -35.07
N MET A 52 11.91 17.32 -35.91
CA MET A 52 12.37 18.63 -35.48
C MET A 52 11.28 19.42 -34.75
N ASP A 53 10.00 19.11 -34.97
CA ASP A 53 8.86 19.74 -34.31
C ASP A 53 8.52 19.15 -32.95
N ASN A 54 9.14 18.02 -32.58
CA ASN A 54 8.92 17.35 -31.31
C ASN A 54 10.26 17.08 -30.58
N PRO A 55 10.65 17.91 -29.60
CA PRO A 55 11.92 17.74 -28.85
C PRO A 55 12.04 16.40 -28.13
N GLU A 56 10.94 15.69 -27.90
CA GLU A 56 10.94 14.38 -27.22
C GLU A 56 11.22 13.21 -28.18
N ASP A 57 11.15 13.43 -29.49
CA ASP A 57 11.33 12.41 -30.54
C ASP A 57 12.79 12.33 -31.05
N ASN A 58 13.76 12.48 -30.14
CA ASN A 58 15.19 12.44 -30.51
C ASN A 58 15.72 11.03 -30.74
N TYR A 59 15.13 10.02 -30.11
CA TYR A 59 15.60 8.64 -30.12
C TYR A 59 14.43 7.66 -30.09
N GLN A 60 14.49 6.60 -30.90
CA GLN A 60 13.50 5.53 -30.87
C GLN A 60 14.02 4.34 -30.09
N PHE A 61 13.60 4.21 -28.83
CA PHE A 61 13.87 3.05 -27.98
C PHE A 61 12.62 2.17 -27.86
N GLU A 62 12.78 0.86 -28.09
CA GLU A 62 11.68 -0.08 -27.96
C GLU A 62 12.07 -1.35 -27.22
N PHE A 63 11.08 -1.96 -26.53
CA PHE A 63 11.26 -3.23 -25.85
C PHE A 63 10.74 -4.38 -26.71
N HIS A 64 11.63 -5.32 -27.09
CA HIS A 64 11.29 -6.49 -27.90
C HIS A 64 11.61 -7.80 -27.17
N ALA A 65 10.75 -8.81 -27.33
CA ALA A 65 10.94 -10.15 -26.75
C ALA A 65 12.00 -10.97 -27.50
N LYS A 66 12.07 -10.75 -28.82
CA LYS A 66 13.08 -11.31 -29.72
C LYS A 66 13.78 -10.18 -30.45
N ALA A 67 14.97 -10.44 -30.98
CA ALA A 67 15.64 -9.46 -31.81
C ALA A 67 14.72 -9.07 -32.99
N PRO A 68 14.37 -7.78 -33.12
CA PRO A 68 13.53 -7.33 -34.23
C PRO A 68 14.32 -7.41 -35.54
N THR A 69 13.61 -7.55 -36.65
CA THR A 69 14.19 -7.58 -37.97
C THR A 69 14.59 -6.19 -38.45
N ASN A 70 15.76 -6.05 -39.03
CA ASN A 70 16.18 -4.80 -39.67
C ASN A 70 15.52 -4.67 -41.05
N ASP A 71 15.21 -3.43 -41.42
CA ASP A 71 14.61 -3.08 -42.72
C ASP A 71 15.19 -1.76 -43.26
N LYS A 72 14.56 -1.18 -44.27
CA LYS A 72 14.98 0.12 -44.86
C LYS A 72 14.96 1.28 -43.87
N ASN A 73 14.02 1.25 -42.91
CA ASN A 73 13.78 2.34 -41.96
C ASN A 73 14.27 2.01 -40.54
N HIS A 74 14.66 0.77 -40.28
CA HIS A 74 15.01 0.34 -38.94
C HIS A 74 16.29 -0.48 -38.96
N PHE A 75 17.24 -0.06 -38.12
CA PHE A 75 18.39 -0.87 -37.72
C PHE A 75 18.39 -0.96 -36.19
N TRP A 76 17.99 -2.10 -35.68
CA TRP A 76 17.81 -2.30 -34.25
C TRP A 76 19.10 -2.77 -33.58
N PHE A 77 19.68 -1.90 -32.77
CA PHE A 77 20.81 -2.19 -31.93
C PHE A 77 20.34 -2.57 -30.52
N LYS A 78 20.75 -3.73 -30.00
CA LYS A 78 20.44 -4.11 -28.63
C LYS A 78 21.27 -3.26 -27.67
N VAL A 79 20.62 -2.42 -26.84
CA VAL A 79 21.29 -1.39 -26.03
C VAL A 79 22.34 -1.98 -25.10
N GLY A 80 22.11 -3.17 -24.54
CA GLY A 80 23.08 -3.83 -23.64
C GLY A 80 24.41 -4.19 -24.30
N ASP A 81 24.42 -4.39 -25.61
CA ASP A 81 25.65 -4.79 -26.32
C ASP A 81 26.67 -3.65 -26.42
N ILE A 82 26.26 -2.40 -26.10
CA ILE A 82 27.14 -1.23 -26.00
C ILE A 82 28.25 -1.43 -24.95
N LEU A 83 27.98 -2.20 -23.89
CA LEU A 83 28.94 -2.45 -22.81
C LEU A 83 30.16 -3.25 -23.29
N GLU A 84 30.04 -3.96 -24.41
CA GLU A 84 31.11 -4.79 -25.02
C GLU A 84 31.80 -4.03 -26.15
N LEU A 85 31.29 -2.86 -26.56
CA LEU A 85 31.80 -2.10 -27.71
C LEU A 85 32.72 -0.93 -27.33
N GLU A 86 33.39 -0.98 -26.17
CA GLU A 86 34.23 0.13 -25.67
C GLU A 86 35.22 0.69 -26.71
N SER A 87 35.88 -0.18 -27.49
CA SER A 87 36.83 0.21 -28.54
C SER A 87 36.45 -0.24 -29.95
N GLY A 88 35.29 -0.84 -30.13
CA GLY A 88 34.91 -1.57 -31.36
C GLY A 88 33.78 -0.97 -32.18
N VAL A 89 33.34 0.28 -31.90
CA VAL A 89 32.17 0.88 -32.61
C VAL A 89 32.40 0.99 -34.11
N LEU A 90 33.59 1.45 -34.54
CA LEU A 90 33.92 1.54 -35.97
C LEU A 90 33.95 0.17 -36.66
N ASN A 91 34.52 -0.83 -36.01
CA ASN A 91 34.51 -2.19 -36.52
C ASN A 91 33.12 -2.78 -36.63
N TYR A 92 32.27 -2.49 -35.62
CA TYR A 92 30.85 -2.86 -35.63
C TYR A 92 30.12 -2.21 -36.80
N ALA A 93 30.30 -0.89 -36.98
CA ALA A 93 29.70 -0.11 -38.06
C ALA A 93 30.10 -0.64 -39.45
N GLN A 94 31.37 -0.89 -39.66
CA GLN A 94 31.92 -1.48 -40.93
C GLN A 94 31.33 -2.87 -41.19
N LYS A 95 31.28 -3.71 -40.16
CA LYS A 95 30.74 -5.09 -40.28
C LYS A 95 29.26 -5.10 -40.65
N HIS A 96 28.51 -4.12 -40.19
CA HIS A 96 27.05 -4.03 -40.38
C HIS A 96 26.64 -3.03 -41.46
N GLY A 97 27.58 -2.35 -42.11
CA GLY A 97 27.32 -1.40 -43.19
C GLY A 97 26.53 -0.19 -42.71
N LEU A 98 26.85 0.32 -41.49
CA LEU A 98 26.18 1.50 -40.94
C LEU A 98 26.67 2.77 -41.65
N GLU A 99 25.75 3.65 -41.95
CA GLU A 99 26.02 4.99 -42.50
C GLU A 99 26.47 5.97 -41.40
N GLU A 100 26.92 7.15 -41.81
CA GLU A 100 27.47 8.17 -40.90
C GLU A 100 26.50 8.54 -39.76
N ASN A 101 25.23 8.71 -40.04
CA ASN A 101 24.22 9.10 -39.02
C ASN A 101 24.01 7.98 -38.00
N GLU A 102 24.00 6.73 -38.42
CA GLU A 102 23.83 5.54 -37.57
C GLU A 102 25.07 5.35 -36.69
N LEU A 103 26.28 5.54 -37.28
CA LEU A 103 27.53 5.53 -36.55
C LEU A 103 27.58 6.61 -35.49
N ASN A 104 27.21 7.85 -35.83
CA ASN A 104 27.15 8.99 -34.90
C ASN A 104 26.21 8.72 -33.73
N LEU A 105 25.07 8.09 -34.01
CA LEU A 105 24.12 7.73 -32.94
C LEU A 105 24.67 6.65 -32.02
N LEU A 106 25.35 5.65 -32.60
CA LEU A 106 25.99 4.59 -31.82
C LEU A 106 27.17 5.11 -30.98
N GLU A 107 27.95 6.07 -31.51
CA GLU A 107 29.01 6.76 -30.75
C GLU A 107 28.46 7.59 -29.62
N LYS A 108 27.35 8.32 -29.82
CA LYS A 108 26.67 9.05 -28.73
C LYS A 108 26.23 8.09 -27.62
N LEU A 109 25.69 6.92 -27.97
CA LEU A 109 25.31 5.90 -26.99
C LEU A 109 26.54 5.39 -26.23
N LYS A 110 27.64 5.08 -26.94
CA LYS A 110 28.92 4.68 -26.33
C LYS A 110 29.44 5.75 -25.36
N ASP A 111 29.49 7.01 -25.80
CA ASP A 111 29.98 8.10 -24.96
C ASP A 111 29.15 8.27 -23.69
N ALA A 112 27.83 8.07 -23.77
CA ALA A 112 26.95 8.15 -22.62
C ALA A 112 27.29 7.09 -21.55
N PHE A 113 27.78 5.92 -21.92
CA PHE A 113 28.04 4.83 -20.98
C PHE A 113 29.52 4.61 -20.64
N HIS A 114 30.44 4.99 -21.53
CA HIS A 114 31.87 4.73 -21.33
C HIS A 114 32.69 6.00 -21.06
N THR A 115 32.24 7.17 -21.53
CA THR A 115 33.04 8.39 -21.48
C THR A 115 32.46 9.43 -20.51
N LYS A 116 31.13 9.64 -20.55
CA LYS A 116 30.48 10.67 -19.75
C LYS A 116 30.22 10.21 -18.33
N GLN A 117 30.56 11.01 -17.35
CA GLN A 117 30.22 10.77 -15.94
C GLN A 117 28.77 11.22 -15.69
N LEU A 118 27.81 10.39 -16.09
CA LEU A 118 26.37 10.68 -15.94
C LEU A 118 25.80 10.30 -14.56
N ILE A 119 26.54 9.51 -13.80
CA ILE A 119 26.14 9.02 -12.48
C ILE A 119 27.21 9.40 -11.48
N SER A 120 26.82 10.15 -10.46
CA SER A 120 27.64 10.40 -9.30
C SER A 120 27.08 9.64 -8.11
N PHE A 121 27.92 9.00 -7.34
CA PHE A 121 27.52 8.32 -6.11
C PHE A 121 28.46 8.72 -4.96
N PHE A 122 27.90 8.73 -3.77
CA PHE A 122 28.64 8.87 -2.53
C PHE A 122 28.63 7.55 -1.78
N GLU A 123 29.80 7.04 -1.42
CA GLU A 123 29.94 5.84 -0.62
C GLU A 123 30.13 6.19 0.86
N GLU A 124 29.16 5.84 1.71
CA GLU A 124 29.33 5.92 3.16
C GLU A 124 29.94 4.64 3.69
N LYS A 125 31.13 4.73 4.27
CA LYS A 125 31.90 3.60 4.80
C LYS A 125 31.60 3.30 6.25
N GLU A 126 31.06 4.27 6.96
CA GLU A 126 30.73 4.12 8.37
C GLU A 126 29.44 3.32 8.55
N LYS A 127 29.52 2.21 9.28
CA LYS A 127 28.37 1.32 9.55
C LYS A 127 27.46 1.85 10.67
N ASN A 128 27.41 3.16 10.87
CA ASN A 128 26.52 3.78 11.84
C ASN A 128 25.14 4.00 11.23
N LEU A 129 24.17 3.19 11.62
CA LEU A 129 22.80 3.20 11.14
C LEU A 129 22.12 4.58 11.28
N ASN A 130 22.40 5.32 12.36
CA ASN A 130 21.83 6.67 12.56
C ASN A 130 22.36 7.65 11.53
N LYS A 131 23.66 7.57 11.21
CA LYS A 131 24.28 8.42 10.18
C LYS A 131 23.73 8.12 8.80
N VAL A 132 23.65 6.82 8.45
CA VAL A 132 23.11 6.33 7.18
C VAL A 132 21.67 6.82 6.98
N LEU A 133 20.84 6.76 8.01
CA LEU A 133 19.45 7.24 7.93
C LEU A 133 19.35 8.75 7.82
N ASN A 134 20.17 9.50 8.56
CA ASN A 134 20.20 10.97 8.44
C ASN A 134 20.61 11.42 7.03
N ILE A 135 21.56 10.72 6.40
CA ILE A 135 21.94 10.94 5.01
C ILE A 135 20.74 10.66 4.09
N PHE A 136 20.09 9.51 4.27
CA PHE A 136 18.93 9.12 3.48
C PHE A 136 17.78 10.14 3.56
N ILE A 137 17.40 10.58 4.77
CA ILE A 137 16.35 11.59 4.97
C ILE A 137 16.69 12.89 4.24
N ARG A 138 17.95 13.35 4.34
CA ARG A 138 18.39 14.59 3.69
C ARG A 138 18.40 14.48 2.17
N VAL A 139 18.84 13.36 1.62
CA VAL A 139 18.91 13.15 0.17
C VAL A 139 17.51 13.04 -0.43
N ASN A 140 16.58 12.37 0.26
CA ASN A 140 15.20 12.20 -0.22
C ASN A 140 14.27 13.41 0.04
N SER A 141 14.72 14.43 0.77
CA SER A 141 13.92 15.64 1.02
C SER A 141 13.63 16.49 -0.23
N GLY A 142 14.32 16.26 -1.34
CA GLY A 142 14.20 17.01 -2.61
C GLY A 142 13.56 16.24 -3.79
N GLY A 143 13.08 15.01 -3.59
CA GLY A 143 12.54 14.16 -4.67
C GLY A 143 11.25 13.42 -4.30
N VAL A 144 10.92 12.36 -5.06
CA VAL A 144 9.85 11.42 -4.69
C VAL A 144 10.25 10.77 -3.36
N GLN A 145 9.53 11.11 -2.30
CA GLN A 145 9.78 10.57 -0.97
C GLN A 145 9.61 9.03 -1.02
N LEU A 146 10.71 8.31 -0.85
CA LEU A 146 10.62 6.92 -0.41
C LEU A 146 9.90 6.91 0.94
N SER A 147 8.96 5.99 1.11
CA SER A 147 8.27 5.92 2.39
C SER A 147 9.29 5.59 3.49
N TYR A 148 9.11 6.17 4.64
CA TYR A 148 9.96 5.92 5.81
C TYR A 148 10.01 4.43 6.16
N SER A 149 8.95 3.71 5.82
CA SER A 149 8.79 2.27 6.00
C SER A 149 9.68 1.44 5.11
N ASP A 150 9.90 1.81 3.84
CA ASP A 150 10.82 1.07 2.96
C ASP A 150 12.24 1.07 3.50
N LEU A 151 12.65 2.20 4.08
CA LEU A 151 13.96 2.29 4.71
C LEU A 151 14.03 1.47 6.00
N LEU A 152 13.00 1.57 6.84
CA LEU A 152 12.93 0.77 8.07
C LEU A 152 12.91 -0.71 7.77
N MET A 153 12.20 -1.15 6.73
CA MET A 153 12.22 -2.54 6.27
C MET A 153 13.61 -2.98 5.82
N SER A 154 14.36 -2.11 5.14
CA SER A 154 15.75 -2.40 4.77
C SER A 154 16.65 -2.59 5.99
N ILE A 155 16.47 -1.78 7.02
CA ILE A 155 17.19 -1.87 8.30
C ILE A 155 16.80 -3.14 9.05
N LEU A 156 15.50 -3.41 9.14
CA LEU A 156 14.97 -4.61 9.80
C LEU A 156 15.50 -5.87 9.13
N THR A 157 15.41 -5.96 7.80
CA THR A 157 15.94 -7.09 7.02
C THR A 157 17.42 -7.34 7.26
N ALA A 158 18.22 -6.27 7.41
CA ALA A 158 19.65 -6.38 7.71
C ALA A 158 19.94 -6.79 9.17
N SER A 159 18.98 -6.64 10.06
CA SER A 159 19.15 -6.80 11.52
C SER A 159 18.52 -8.09 12.08
N PHE A 160 17.61 -8.72 11.34
CA PHE A 160 16.96 -9.97 11.72
C PHE A 160 17.78 -11.19 11.29
N SER A 161 17.72 -12.26 12.09
CA SER A 161 18.37 -13.55 11.83
C SER A 161 17.61 -14.38 10.78
N SER A 162 16.32 -14.15 10.60
CA SER A 162 15.45 -14.81 9.61
C SER A 162 14.97 -13.81 8.54
N ASP A 163 14.45 -14.29 7.42
CA ASP A 163 13.87 -13.40 6.40
C ASP A 163 12.54 -12.80 6.86
N ILE A 164 12.64 -11.80 7.74
CA ILE A 164 11.48 -11.11 8.30
C ILE A 164 10.68 -10.37 7.22
N ARG A 165 11.34 -9.98 6.14
CA ARG A 165 10.67 -9.32 5.03
C ARG A 165 9.69 -10.27 4.33
N GLU A 166 10.11 -11.51 4.11
CA GLU A 166 9.25 -12.54 3.52
C GLU A 166 8.08 -12.84 4.45
N LYS A 167 8.35 -13.13 5.73
CA LYS A 167 7.31 -13.35 6.74
C LYS A 167 6.34 -12.18 6.89
N MET A 168 6.83 -10.95 6.77
CA MET A 168 5.97 -9.77 6.84
C MET A 168 5.12 -9.61 5.58
N ASN A 169 5.68 -9.89 4.41
CA ASN A 169 4.92 -9.90 3.16
C ASN A 169 3.82 -10.98 3.19
N GLU A 170 4.16 -12.19 3.64
CA GLU A 170 3.21 -13.28 3.82
C GLU A 170 2.05 -12.89 4.75
N LEU A 171 2.34 -12.22 5.87
CA LEU A 171 1.33 -11.74 6.79
C LEU A 171 0.44 -10.66 6.14
N VAL A 172 1.04 -9.70 5.44
CA VAL A 172 0.30 -8.64 4.72
C VAL A 172 -0.59 -9.24 3.63
N ASP A 173 -0.06 -10.15 2.83
CA ASP A 173 -0.81 -10.81 1.76
C ASP A 173 -1.96 -11.66 2.33
N ALA A 174 -1.72 -12.43 3.39
CA ALA A 174 -2.76 -13.20 4.07
C ALA A 174 -3.88 -12.33 4.65
N LEU A 175 -3.57 -11.13 5.14
CA LEU A 175 -4.56 -10.17 5.63
C LEU A 175 -5.37 -9.54 4.49
N LYS A 176 -4.71 -9.22 3.36
CA LYS A 176 -5.39 -8.73 2.14
C LYS A 176 -6.33 -9.78 1.56
N ASP A 177 -5.89 -11.04 1.50
CA ASP A 177 -6.71 -12.17 1.04
C ASP A 177 -7.93 -12.40 1.95
N LYS A 178 -7.81 -12.12 3.25
CA LYS A 178 -8.93 -12.10 4.19
C LYS A 178 -9.85 -10.87 4.04
N GLY A 179 -9.51 -9.95 3.14
CA GLY A 179 -10.31 -8.77 2.82
C GLY A 179 -10.00 -7.53 3.67
N PHE A 180 -8.80 -7.43 4.22
CA PHE A 180 -8.29 -6.22 4.89
C PHE A 180 -7.27 -5.47 3.98
N PRO A 181 -7.72 -4.80 2.90
CA PRO A 181 -6.83 -4.21 1.89
C PRO A 181 -5.95 -3.09 2.43
N ASN A 182 -6.35 -2.46 3.53
CA ASN A 182 -5.62 -1.34 4.15
C ASN A 182 -4.52 -1.80 5.12
N MET A 183 -4.30 -3.12 5.27
CA MET A 183 -3.18 -3.65 6.05
C MET A 183 -1.94 -3.73 5.17
N GLU A 184 -1.09 -2.73 5.30
CA GLU A 184 0.19 -2.62 4.60
C GLU A 184 1.35 -2.85 5.58
N GLN A 185 2.58 -2.88 5.06
CA GLN A 185 3.78 -3.11 5.87
C GLN A 185 3.93 -2.11 7.02
N ASP A 186 3.58 -0.84 6.78
CA ASP A 186 3.63 0.23 7.78
C ASP A 186 2.75 -0.06 8.99
N GLN A 187 1.52 -0.49 8.73
CA GLN A 187 0.56 -0.82 9.77
C GLN A 187 1.02 -2.03 10.57
N VAL A 188 1.58 -3.05 9.90
CA VAL A 188 2.14 -4.23 10.58
C VAL A 188 3.33 -3.85 11.45
N LEU A 189 4.25 -3.01 10.95
CA LEU A 189 5.38 -2.52 11.74
C LEU A 189 4.95 -1.72 12.96
N LYS A 190 4.02 -0.78 12.80
CA LYS A 190 3.46 -0.03 13.93
C LYS A 190 2.76 -0.95 14.93
N THR A 191 2.07 -1.97 14.44
CA THR A 191 1.47 -3.00 15.29
C THR A 191 2.54 -3.74 16.08
N CYS A 192 3.63 -4.18 15.44
CA CYS A 192 4.75 -4.83 16.14
C CYS A 192 5.31 -3.95 17.28
N LEU A 193 5.55 -2.66 17.01
CA LEU A 193 6.03 -1.72 18.05
C LEU A 193 5.03 -1.59 19.19
N LEU A 194 3.74 -1.43 18.86
CA LEU A 194 2.67 -1.33 19.85
C LEU A 194 2.64 -2.56 20.74
N LEU A 195 2.67 -3.77 20.17
CA LEU A 195 2.56 -5.02 20.90
C LEU A 195 3.75 -5.26 21.85
N ILE A 196 4.96 -4.88 21.45
CA ILE A 196 6.13 -4.93 22.34
C ILE A 196 6.19 -3.75 23.33
N GLY A 197 5.16 -2.91 23.39
CA GLY A 197 4.99 -1.80 24.32
C GLY A 197 5.93 -0.63 24.06
N LYS A 198 6.21 -0.33 22.81
CA LYS A 198 7.04 0.78 22.35
C LYS A 198 6.21 1.87 21.68
N ASP A 199 6.81 3.06 21.58
CA ASP A 199 6.26 4.15 20.79
C ASP A 199 6.13 3.73 19.32
N THR A 200 4.99 4.03 18.72
CA THR A 200 4.66 3.66 17.33
C THR A 200 5.16 4.66 16.30
N THR A 201 5.79 5.76 16.74
CA THR A 201 6.43 6.68 15.81
C THR A 201 7.54 6.00 15.04
N PHE A 202 7.60 6.25 13.75
CA PHE A 202 8.66 5.75 12.90
C PHE A 202 9.96 6.54 13.13
N GLU A 203 10.58 6.35 14.28
CA GLU A 203 11.88 6.90 14.63
C GLU A 203 12.88 5.78 14.86
N LEU A 204 14.14 6.01 14.48
CA LEU A 204 15.22 5.03 14.64
C LEU A 204 15.39 4.50 16.05
N LYS A 205 15.14 5.35 17.05
CA LYS A 205 15.21 4.93 18.45
C LYS A 205 14.28 3.76 18.77
N ASN A 206 13.16 3.64 18.02
CA ASN A 206 12.18 2.58 18.20
C ASN A 206 12.58 1.29 17.48
N PHE A 207 13.50 1.36 16.50
CA PHE A 207 14.02 0.21 15.74
C PHE A 207 15.47 -0.16 16.11
N ASN A 208 15.85 0.06 17.36
CA ASN A 208 17.15 -0.38 17.86
C ASN A 208 17.23 -1.91 17.99
N LYS A 209 18.46 -2.45 18.09
CA LYS A 209 18.71 -3.89 18.16
C LYS A 209 17.87 -4.63 19.22
N ASN A 210 17.64 -4.00 20.37
CA ASN A 210 16.88 -4.62 21.47
C ASN A 210 15.40 -4.74 21.11
N ASN A 211 14.81 -3.73 20.48
CA ASN A 211 13.41 -3.76 20.08
C ASN A 211 13.20 -4.73 18.90
N ILE A 212 14.13 -4.75 17.95
CA ILE A 212 14.13 -5.72 16.83
C ILE A 212 14.16 -7.14 17.38
N LYS A 213 15.08 -7.43 18.29
CA LYS A 213 15.17 -8.74 18.96
C LYS A 213 13.87 -9.11 19.67
N LYS A 214 13.23 -8.16 20.37
CA LYS A 214 11.93 -8.39 21.02
C LYS A 214 10.81 -8.70 20.00
N ILE A 215 10.78 -8.02 18.85
CA ILE A 215 9.83 -8.33 17.79
C ILE A 215 10.06 -9.76 17.28
N GLU A 216 11.31 -10.13 17.01
CA GLU A 216 11.71 -11.46 16.55
C GLU A 216 11.32 -12.55 17.55
N GLU A 217 11.67 -12.38 18.81
CA GLU A 217 11.35 -13.32 19.91
C GLU A 217 9.82 -13.49 20.11
N ASN A 218 9.03 -12.49 19.77
CA ASN A 218 7.58 -12.51 19.92
C ASN A 218 6.84 -12.65 18.59
N TRP A 219 7.52 -12.91 17.47
CA TRP A 219 6.92 -12.88 16.14
C TRP A 219 5.69 -13.79 16.02
N GLU A 220 5.77 -15.02 16.49
CA GLU A 220 4.65 -15.97 16.47
C GLU A 220 3.45 -15.44 17.26
N LYS A 221 3.70 -14.92 18.48
CA LYS A 221 2.64 -14.35 19.31
C LYS A 221 2.03 -13.09 18.71
N ILE A 222 2.85 -12.24 18.06
CA ILE A 222 2.39 -11.06 17.32
C ILE A 222 1.46 -11.49 16.18
N THR A 223 1.91 -12.44 15.37
CA THR A 223 1.18 -12.94 14.21
C THR A 223 -0.14 -13.59 14.63
N GLU A 224 -0.12 -14.44 15.66
CA GLU A 224 -1.32 -15.06 16.24
C GLU A 224 -2.32 -14.00 16.74
N SER A 225 -1.84 -12.97 17.43
CA SER A 225 -2.70 -11.87 17.93
C SER A 225 -3.36 -11.11 16.80
N ILE A 226 -2.64 -10.86 15.70
CA ILE A 226 -3.16 -10.21 14.49
C ILE A 226 -4.22 -11.11 13.82
N TYR A 227 -3.95 -12.39 13.65
CA TYR A 227 -4.91 -13.33 13.04
C TYR A 227 -6.17 -13.52 13.87
N ASN A 228 -6.05 -13.63 15.20
CA ASN A 228 -7.21 -13.71 16.09
C ASN A 228 -8.07 -12.46 16.00
N THR A 229 -7.45 -11.30 15.90
CA THR A 229 -8.15 -10.02 15.71
C THR A 229 -8.83 -9.96 14.33
N ALA A 230 -8.15 -10.37 13.27
CA ALA A 230 -8.73 -10.41 11.92
C ALA A 230 -9.97 -11.31 11.89
N LYS A 231 -9.90 -12.49 12.53
CA LYS A 231 -11.04 -13.41 12.67
C LYS A 231 -12.19 -12.81 13.48
N LEU A 232 -11.88 -12.07 14.56
CA LEU A 232 -12.91 -11.38 15.35
C LEU A 232 -13.62 -10.31 14.50
N LEU A 233 -12.87 -9.49 13.77
CA LEU A 233 -13.42 -8.47 12.88
C LEU A 233 -14.23 -9.07 11.73
N GLU A 234 -13.81 -10.22 11.21
CA GLU A 234 -14.57 -11.00 10.24
C GLU A 234 -15.92 -11.46 10.83
N ASN A 235 -15.92 -12.03 12.05
CA ASN A 235 -17.14 -12.42 12.76
C ASN A 235 -18.08 -11.23 13.02
N PHE A 236 -17.54 -10.01 13.14
CA PHE A 236 -18.31 -8.77 13.28
C PHE A 236 -18.76 -8.19 11.93
N GLY A 237 -18.37 -8.75 10.79
CA GLY A 237 -18.72 -8.27 9.45
C GLY A 237 -17.88 -7.10 8.94
N TYR A 238 -16.75 -6.78 9.58
CA TYR A 238 -15.95 -5.59 9.25
C TYR A 238 -14.90 -5.79 8.14
N VAL A 239 -14.83 -6.94 7.50
CA VAL A 239 -13.81 -7.27 6.49
C VAL A 239 -13.66 -6.18 5.42
N LYS A 240 -14.76 -5.69 4.85
CA LYS A 240 -14.75 -4.65 3.80
C LYS A 240 -14.97 -3.23 4.33
N TYR A 241 -15.38 -3.11 5.57
CA TYR A 241 -15.85 -1.87 6.15
C TYR A 241 -14.93 -1.30 7.23
N LEU A 242 -13.75 -1.89 7.43
CA LEU A 242 -12.77 -1.39 8.38
C LEU A 242 -12.14 -0.09 7.86
N GLY A 243 -12.46 1.04 8.47
CA GLY A 243 -12.00 2.36 8.04
C GLY A 243 -10.57 2.69 8.43
N SER A 244 -10.02 1.98 9.42
CA SER A 244 -8.64 2.17 9.86
C SER A 244 -8.03 0.85 10.32
N ALA A 245 -6.87 0.52 9.78
CA ALA A 245 -6.06 -0.62 10.19
C ALA A 245 -5.66 -0.56 11.69
N TYR A 246 -5.60 0.62 12.28
CA TYR A 246 -5.23 0.80 13.69
C TYR A 246 -6.29 0.34 14.68
N ILE A 247 -7.52 0.11 14.23
CA ILE A 247 -8.54 -0.60 15.01
C ILE A 247 -8.08 -2.05 15.24
N LEU A 248 -7.60 -2.71 14.17
CA LEU A 248 -7.03 -4.05 14.26
C LEU A 248 -5.81 -4.06 15.19
N SER A 249 -4.88 -3.11 15.02
CA SER A 249 -3.70 -2.99 15.88
C SER A 249 -4.05 -2.87 17.37
N SER A 250 -5.09 -2.09 17.67
CA SER A 250 -5.56 -1.88 19.05
C SER A 250 -6.12 -3.16 19.67
N LEU A 251 -6.95 -3.90 18.92
CA LEU A 251 -7.51 -5.18 19.36
C LEU A 251 -6.41 -6.26 19.46
N ALA A 252 -5.46 -6.28 18.54
CA ALA A 252 -4.33 -7.21 18.57
C ALA A 252 -3.49 -7.01 19.83
N TYR A 253 -3.37 -5.78 20.32
CA TYR A 253 -2.65 -5.52 21.57
C TYR A 253 -3.36 -6.16 22.78
N PHE A 254 -4.67 -6.15 22.81
CA PHE A 254 -5.42 -6.84 23.86
C PHE A 254 -5.20 -8.35 23.79
N TYR A 255 -5.29 -8.97 22.60
CA TYR A 255 -4.97 -10.40 22.42
C TYR A 255 -3.53 -10.74 22.82
N PHE A 256 -2.58 -9.88 22.47
CA PHE A 256 -1.17 -10.05 22.82
C PHE A 256 -0.93 -10.10 24.33
N LEU A 257 -1.66 -9.29 25.10
CA LEU A 257 -1.54 -9.26 26.55
C LEU A 257 -2.32 -10.39 27.25
N LYS A 258 -3.54 -10.66 26.80
CA LYS A 258 -4.49 -11.57 27.49
C LYS A 258 -4.72 -12.91 26.80
N GLN A 259 -4.25 -13.09 25.57
CA GLN A 259 -4.35 -14.30 24.74
C GLN A 259 -5.77 -14.72 24.33
N LYS A 260 -6.79 -14.47 25.14
CA LYS A 260 -8.19 -14.83 24.85
C LYS A 260 -9.13 -13.70 25.25
N MET A 261 -10.19 -13.56 24.50
CA MET A 261 -11.37 -12.75 24.84
C MET A 261 -12.50 -13.68 25.25
N ASP A 262 -13.19 -13.37 26.33
CA ASP A 262 -14.46 -13.99 26.66
C ASP A 262 -15.60 -13.31 25.89
N LYS A 263 -16.83 -13.81 26.05
CA LYS A 263 -18.00 -13.28 25.35
C LYS A 263 -18.27 -11.80 25.67
N ASN A 264 -18.07 -11.39 26.91
CA ASN A 264 -18.22 -10.00 27.32
C ASN A 264 -17.13 -9.12 26.71
N ASP A 265 -15.88 -9.59 26.69
CA ASP A 265 -14.78 -8.90 26.01
C ASP A 265 -15.07 -8.71 24.51
N GLU A 266 -15.65 -9.73 23.81
CA GLU A 266 -16.03 -9.62 22.40
C GLU A 266 -17.14 -8.57 22.18
N GLU A 267 -18.15 -8.51 23.05
CA GLU A 267 -19.21 -7.50 22.98
C GLU A 267 -18.63 -6.09 23.20
N GLN A 268 -17.74 -5.92 24.16
CA GLN A 268 -17.05 -4.66 24.41
C GLN A 268 -16.06 -4.30 23.29
N ALA A 269 -15.41 -5.27 22.68
CA ALA A 269 -14.57 -5.06 21.49
C ALA A 269 -15.40 -4.55 20.32
N LEU A 270 -16.59 -5.13 20.08
CA LEU A 270 -17.51 -4.64 19.05
C LEU A 270 -17.95 -3.18 19.32
N LYS A 271 -18.22 -2.84 20.58
CA LYS A 271 -18.53 -1.46 20.97
C LYS A 271 -17.37 -0.50 20.68
N PHE A 272 -16.13 -0.91 20.99
CA PHE A 272 -14.92 -0.15 20.64
C PHE A 272 -14.82 0.07 19.13
N VAL A 273 -14.97 -0.98 18.32
CA VAL A 273 -14.89 -0.90 16.85
C VAL A 273 -15.92 0.07 16.30
N ARG A 274 -17.19 -0.04 16.74
CA ARG A 274 -18.29 0.85 16.33
C ARG A 274 -17.97 2.30 16.66
N ASN A 275 -17.62 2.59 17.91
CA ASN A 275 -17.32 3.95 18.35
C ASN A 275 -16.11 4.53 17.61
N ALA A 276 -15.04 3.76 17.46
CA ALA A 276 -13.84 4.20 16.77
C ALA A 276 -14.09 4.54 15.28
N GLN A 277 -14.95 3.78 14.60
CA GLN A 277 -15.31 4.05 13.21
C GLN A 277 -16.27 5.22 13.06
N ILE A 278 -17.33 5.27 13.87
CA ILE A 278 -18.29 6.37 13.88
C ILE A 278 -17.61 7.71 14.14
N MET A 279 -16.70 7.75 15.11
CA MET A 279 -15.94 8.95 15.45
C MET A 279 -14.80 9.25 14.46
N GLY A 280 -14.45 8.34 13.56
CA GLY A 280 -13.23 8.47 12.76
C GLY A 280 -11.99 8.62 13.65
N TYR A 281 -11.95 7.89 14.76
CA TYR A 281 -11.03 8.09 15.88
C TYR A 281 -9.57 8.15 15.46
N PHE A 282 -9.13 7.35 14.51
CA PHE A 282 -7.75 7.31 14.03
C PHE A 282 -7.43 8.34 12.94
N GLY A 283 -8.32 9.29 12.63
CA GLY A 283 -7.99 10.45 11.81
C GLY A 283 -7.03 11.40 12.55
N GLY A 284 -6.04 11.94 11.87
CA GLY A 284 -5.04 12.86 12.45
C GLY A 284 -3.99 12.16 13.31
N SER A 285 -3.73 12.61 14.53
CA SER A 285 -2.62 12.19 15.42
C SER A 285 -2.67 10.71 15.83
N THR A 286 -2.47 9.81 14.89
CA THR A 286 -2.63 8.35 15.08
C THR A 286 -1.67 7.79 16.14
N ASP A 287 -0.39 8.18 16.12
CA ASP A 287 0.59 7.66 17.08
C ASP A 287 0.26 8.06 18.52
N THR A 288 -0.21 9.30 18.74
CA THR A 288 -0.71 9.75 20.05
C THR A 288 -1.88 8.87 20.51
N LYS A 289 -2.84 8.58 19.63
CA LYS A 289 -4.00 7.75 19.97
C LYS A 289 -3.62 6.30 20.25
N LEU A 290 -2.68 5.73 19.50
CA LEU A 290 -2.14 4.40 19.79
C LEU A 290 -1.41 4.35 21.13
N SER A 291 -0.68 5.39 21.50
CA SER A 291 -0.05 5.51 22.82
C SER A 291 -1.09 5.53 23.96
N ILE A 292 -2.16 6.32 23.78
CA ILE A 292 -3.28 6.37 24.74
C ILE A 292 -3.95 5.00 24.88
N ILE A 293 -4.20 4.33 23.76
CA ILE A 293 -4.77 2.97 23.75
C ILE A 293 -3.86 1.99 24.46
N ALA A 294 -2.56 2.01 24.16
CA ALA A 294 -1.59 1.12 24.80
C ALA A 294 -1.57 1.29 26.32
N HIS A 295 -1.59 2.54 26.78
CA HIS A 295 -1.66 2.85 28.22
C HIS A 295 -2.96 2.36 28.84
N SER A 296 -4.09 2.70 28.21
CA SER A 296 -5.42 2.31 28.68
C SER A 296 -5.63 0.79 28.76
N ILE A 297 -5.10 0.02 27.80
CA ILE A 297 -5.16 -1.45 27.83
C ILE A 297 -4.30 -2.04 28.93
N LYS A 298 -3.11 -1.49 29.17
CA LYS A 298 -2.23 -1.95 30.25
C LYS A 298 -2.85 -1.77 31.63
N GLU A 299 -3.53 -0.65 31.85
CA GLU A 299 -4.19 -0.34 33.12
C GLU A 299 -5.51 -1.08 33.30
N ALA A 300 -6.19 -1.42 32.18
CA ALA A 300 -7.48 -2.08 32.24
C ALA A 300 -7.35 -3.60 32.52
N ARG A 301 -8.12 -4.10 33.48
CA ARG A 301 -8.24 -5.54 33.71
C ARG A 301 -9.22 -6.23 32.77
N THR A 302 -10.23 -5.49 32.26
CA THR A 302 -11.27 -5.96 31.34
C THR A 302 -11.39 -5.02 30.15
N PHE A 303 -12.00 -5.50 29.06
CA PHE A 303 -12.24 -4.66 27.90
C PHE A 303 -13.27 -3.55 28.18
N GLU A 304 -14.19 -3.80 29.09
CA GLU A 304 -15.15 -2.79 29.59
C GLU A 304 -14.43 -1.62 30.28
N ALA A 305 -13.50 -1.92 31.20
CA ALA A 305 -12.69 -0.90 31.85
C ALA A 305 -11.85 -0.10 30.84
N PHE A 306 -11.31 -0.75 29.82
CA PHE A 306 -10.61 -0.09 28.72
C PHE A 306 -11.53 0.92 27.99
N ASN A 307 -12.72 0.49 27.57
CA ASN A 307 -13.69 1.38 26.91
C ASN A 307 -14.08 2.58 27.81
N HIS A 308 -14.25 2.34 29.11
CA HIS A 308 -14.58 3.39 30.06
C HIS A 308 -13.44 4.41 30.18
N ASN A 309 -12.20 3.94 30.28
CA ASN A 309 -11.02 4.81 30.36
C ASN A 309 -10.87 5.67 29.10
N LEU A 310 -11.06 5.08 27.91
CA LEU A 310 -11.02 5.83 26.65
C LEU A 310 -12.15 6.87 26.56
N ALA A 311 -13.36 6.54 26.99
CA ALA A 311 -14.47 7.47 26.93
C ALA A 311 -14.27 8.70 27.84
N LYS A 312 -13.46 8.56 28.89
CA LYS A 312 -13.13 9.63 29.86
C LYS A 312 -11.80 10.33 29.59
N HIS A 313 -11.06 9.91 28.55
CA HIS A 313 -9.76 10.51 28.28
C HIS A 313 -9.89 12.00 27.97
N GLN A 314 -9.09 12.83 28.64
CA GLN A 314 -9.25 14.30 28.64
C GLN A 314 -9.06 14.93 27.25
N THR A 315 -8.05 14.48 26.49
CA THR A 315 -7.67 15.10 25.22
C THR A 315 -8.21 14.38 23.99
N CYS A 316 -8.48 13.09 24.10
CA CYS A 316 -8.95 12.25 22.98
C CYS A 316 -10.02 11.25 23.46
N PRO A 317 -11.20 11.72 23.90
CA PRO A 317 -12.24 10.82 24.37
C PRO A 317 -12.84 10.01 23.22
N LEU A 318 -12.98 8.70 23.41
CA LEU A 318 -13.74 7.85 22.49
C LEU A 318 -15.18 7.73 23.00
N LYS A 319 -15.98 8.77 22.75
CA LYS A 319 -17.37 8.86 23.23
C LYS A 319 -18.26 9.49 22.16
N ILE A 320 -19.34 8.81 21.81
CA ILE A 320 -20.39 9.36 20.95
C ILE A 320 -21.17 10.41 21.74
N THR A 321 -21.33 11.61 21.19
CA THR A 321 -22.09 12.74 21.74
C THR A 321 -23.39 12.95 20.96
N ASN A 322 -24.27 13.82 21.44
CA ASN A 322 -25.46 14.19 20.71
C ASN A 322 -25.15 14.82 19.35
N ASP A 323 -24.13 15.69 19.27
CA ASP A 323 -23.68 16.28 18.01
C ASP A 323 -23.22 15.19 17.02
N THR A 324 -22.50 14.16 17.53
CA THR A 324 -22.12 13.02 16.70
C THR A 324 -23.33 12.27 16.15
N ILE A 325 -24.40 12.14 16.96
CA ILE A 325 -25.63 11.46 16.53
C ILE A 325 -26.37 12.30 15.47
N GLU A 326 -26.43 13.60 15.61
CA GLU A 326 -26.99 14.50 14.61
C GLU A 326 -26.21 14.43 13.27
N ASP A 327 -24.89 14.39 13.35
CA ASP A 327 -24.03 14.27 12.17
C ASP A 327 -24.14 12.90 11.46
N MET A 328 -24.53 11.83 12.16
CA MET A 328 -24.64 10.48 11.57
C MET A 328 -25.57 10.43 10.35
N VAL A 329 -26.60 11.23 10.33
CA VAL A 329 -27.58 11.27 9.23
C VAL A 329 -26.90 11.59 7.89
N PHE A 330 -25.82 12.38 7.92
CA PHE A 330 -25.07 12.82 6.75
C PHE A 330 -23.87 11.92 6.42
N PHE A 331 -23.70 10.78 7.10
CA PHE A 331 -22.60 9.89 6.80
C PHE A 331 -22.79 9.24 5.41
N ASP A 332 -21.75 9.34 4.58
CA ASP A 332 -21.66 8.80 3.23
C ASP A 332 -20.55 7.74 3.08
N ARG A 333 -19.57 7.74 3.99
CA ARG A 333 -18.45 6.79 3.97
C ARG A 333 -18.89 5.46 4.55
N HIS A 334 -18.79 4.40 3.77
CA HIS A 334 -19.19 3.04 4.15
C HIS A 334 -18.58 2.59 5.49
N SER A 335 -17.34 2.96 5.80
CA SER A 335 -16.70 2.63 7.07
C SER A 335 -17.34 3.32 8.29
N ARG A 336 -18.01 4.46 8.10
CA ARG A 336 -18.78 5.16 9.16
C ARG A 336 -20.25 4.78 9.15
N VAL A 337 -20.80 4.46 7.98
CA VAL A 337 -22.18 4.03 7.78
C VAL A 337 -22.42 2.63 8.34
N PHE A 338 -21.54 1.68 8.03
CA PHE A 338 -21.72 0.28 8.43
C PHE A 338 -21.94 0.08 9.94
N PRO A 339 -21.14 0.66 10.86
CA PRO A 339 -21.37 0.50 12.29
C PRO A 339 -22.71 1.10 12.76
N VAL A 340 -23.21 2.16 12.13
CA VAL A 340 -24.53 2.72 12.46
C VAL A 340 -25.63 1.78 11.98
N LEU A 341 -25.56 1.31 10.75
CA LEU A 341 -26.51 0.32 10.25
C LEU A 341 -26.48 -0.97 11.09
N GLN A 342 -25.29 -1.41 11.53
CA GLN A 342 -25.16 -2.56 12.41
C GLN A 342 -25.88 -2.37 13.77
N ILE A 343 -25.96 -1.15 14.27
CA ILE A 343 -26.73 -0.82 15.47
C ILE A 343 -28.25 -0.85 15.18
N LEU A 344 -28.65 -0.35 14.00
CA LEU A 344 -30.05 -0.34 13.57
C LEU A 344 -30.59 -1.73 13.23
N TYR A 345 -29.71 -2.67 12.81
CA TYR A 345 -30.03 -4.05 12.45
C TYR A 345 -29.37 -5.05 13.43
N PRO A 346 -29.73 -5.06 14.72
CA PRO A 346 -29.02 -5.83 15.75
C PRO A 346 -29.20 -7.35 15.61
N ASN A 347 -30.24 -7.80 14.92
CA ASN A 347 -30.60 -9.21 14.80
C ASN A 347 -29.97 -9.92 13.59
N LEU A 348 -29.19 -9.21 12.77
CA LEU A 348 -28.51 -9.80 11.62
C LEU A 348 -27.31 -10.64 12.07
N ASN A 349 -27.15 -11.82 11.42
CA ASN A 349 -26.03 -12.70 11.71
C ASN A 349 -24.80 -12.37 10.84
N TYR A 350 -23.98 -11.43 11.32
CA TYR A 350 -22.78 -10.98 10.63
C TYR A 350 -21.67 -12.04 10.54
N LYS A 351 -21.75 -13.10 11.34
CA LYS A 351 -20.73 -14.15 11.38
C LYS A 351 -20.84 -15.11 10.21
N THR A 352 -22.05 -15.38 9.75
CA THR A 352 -22.33 -16.38 8.70
C THR A 352 -22.76 -15.76 7.38
N THR A 353 -23.20 -14.49 7.42
CA THR A 353 -23.78 -13.81 6.27
C THR A 353 -23.06 -12.51 5.98
N THR A 354 -22.68 -12.33 4.72
CA THR A 354 -22.08 -11.07 4.25
C THR A 354 -23.18 -10.09 3.84
N PHE A 355 -23.24 -8.96 4.51
CA PHE A 355 -24.16 -7.88 4.21
C PHE A 355 -23.47 -6.79 3.40
N HIS A 356 -24.21 -6.21 2.46
CA HIS A 356 -23.80 -5.11 1.61
C HIS A 356 -24.57 -3.85 2.01
N ILE A 357 -23.88 -2.72 2.03
CA ILE A 357 -24.54 -1.40 2.10
C ILE A 357 -25.14 -1.14 0.74
N ASP A 358 -26.46 -0.98 0.72
CA ASP A 358 -27.24 -0.72 -0.48
C ASP A 358 -28.08 0.53 -0.33
N HIS A 359 -28.43 1.16 -1.46
CA HIS A 359 -29.31 2.33 -1.46
C HIS A 359 -30.76 1.90 -1.39
N ILE A 360 -31.53 2.46 -0.44
CA ILE A 360 -32.97 2.23 -0.33
C ILE A 360 -33.62 2.70 -1.66
N TYR A 361 -33.47 3.96 -2.01
CA TYR A 361 -33.78 4.48 -3.35
C TYR A 361 -32.54 4.39 -4.24
N PRO A 362 -32.65 3.75 -5.42
CA PRO A 362 -31.50 3.53 -6.30
C PRO A 362 -30.75 4.80 -6.67
N LYS A 363 -29.44 4.74 -6.67
CA LYS A 363 -28.56 5.87 -7.01
C LYS A 363 -28.86 6.48 -8.41
N SER A 364 -29.39 5.68 -9.32
CA SER A 364 -29.84 6.12 -10.65
C SER A 364 -30.93 7.20 -10.61
N LYS A 365 -31.76 7.20 -9.56
CA LYS A 365 -32.84 8.19 -9.36
C LYS A 365 -32.34 9.58 -8.97
N PHE A 366 -31.13 9.68 -8.48
CA PHE A 366 -30.49 10.95 -8.11
C PHE A 366 -29.68 11.58 -9.26
N LYS A 367 -29.73 11.01 -10.48
CA LYS A 367 -29.09 11.59 -11.67
C LYS A 367 -30.06 12.54 -12.36
N LYS A 368 -29.58 13.75 -12.71
CA LYS A 368 -30.36 14.69 -13.53
C LYS A 368 -30.42 14.26 -15.00
N GLU A 369 -31.57 14.50 -15.64
CA GLU A 369 -31.83 14.21 -17.07
C GLU A 369 -30.93 14.98 -18.03
N ASN A 370 -30.26 16.07 -17.64
CA ASN A 370 -29.51 16.97 -18.52
C ASN A 370 -28.02 17.13 -18.19
N ASN A 371 -27.34 16.12 -17.71
CA ASN A 371 -25.87 16.11 -17.41
C ASN A 371 -25.37 17.24 -16.47
N LYS A 372 -26.21 18.07 -15.90
CA LYS A 372 -25.89 18.97 -14.80
C LYS A 372 -26.31 18.30 -13.51
N LEU A 373 -25.39 17.57 -12.89
CA LEU A 373 -25.53 17.07 -11.54
C LEU A 373 -25.75 18.26 -10.59
N ASP A 374 -26.90 18.31 -9.97
CA ASP A 374 -27.03 19.00 -8.69
C ASP A 374 -26.23 18.16 -7.71
N LYS A 375 -25.03 18.60 -7.42
CA LYS A 375 -24.07 17.83 -6.58
C LYS A 375 -24.70 17.55 -5.21
N GLU A 376 -25.41 18.50 -4.66
CA GLU A 376 -26.05 18.38 -3.36
C GLU A 376 -27.15 17.30 -3.37
N PHE A 377 -28.00 17.27 -4.38
CA PHE A 377 -29.02 16.24 -4.53
C PHE A 377 -28.44 14.85 -4.75
N TYR A 378 -27.37 14.75 -5.55
CA TYR A 378 -26.65 13.48 -5.77
C TYR A 378 -25.96 12.99 -4.49
N ASP A 379 -25.33 13.89 -3.75
CA ASP A 379 -24.65 13.57 -2.49
C ASP A 379 -25.66 13.11 -1.42
N CYS A 380 -26.86 13.70 -1.39
CA CYS A 380 -27.96 13.25 -0.52
C CYS A 380 -28.32 11.76 -0.71
N GLY A 381 -28.26 11.26 -1.93
CA GLY A 381 -28.51 9.84 -2.21
C GLY A 381 -27.53 8.88 -1.57
N ASN A 382 -26.34 9.35 -1.17
CA ASN A 382 -25.32 8.52 -0.52
C ASN A 382 -25.33 8.64 1.01
N HIS A 383 -26.19 9.47 1.60
CA HIS A 383 -26.26 9.66 3.05
C HIS A 383 -26.94 8.47 3.76
N LEU A 384 -26.64 8.31 5.03
CA LEU A 384 -27.12 7.20 5.86
C LEU A 384 -28.63 6.93 5.74
N TYR A 385 -29.45 7.98 5.65
CA TYR A 385 -30.92 7.83 5.59
C TYR A 385 -31.43 7.14 4.31
N ASN A 386 -30.60 7.06 3.27
CA ASN A 386 -30.91 6.30 2.04
C ASN A 386 -30.16 4.98 1.98
N LEU A 387 -29.56 4.52 3.06
CA LEU A 387 -28.70 3.32 3.06
C LEU A 387 -29.29 2.24 3.99
N GLN A 388 -29.16 1.00 3.59
CA GLN A 388 -29.60 -0.19 4.30
C GLN A 388 -28.58 -1.32 4.20
N LEU A 389 -28.76 -2.38 5.00
CA LEU A 389 -28.00 -3.63 4.85
C LEU A 389 -28.85 -4.67 4.14
N LEU A 390 -28.35 -5.20 3.04
CA LEU A 390 -28.94 -6.34 2.32
C LEU A 390 -27.95 -7.48 2.21
N GLU A 391 -28.46 -8.71 2.25
CA GLU A 391 -27.70 -9.88 1.91
C GLU A 391 -27.26 -9.83 0.43
N GLY A 392 -26.12 -10.44 0.08
CA GLY A 392 -25.55 -10.34 -1.27
C GLY A 392 -26.48 -10.82 -2.38
N GLN A 393 -27.29 -11.85 -2.12
CA GLN A 393 -28.29 -12.35 -3.09
C GLN A 393 -29.47 -11.37 -3.26
N GLU A 394 -30.00 -10.85 -2.16
CA GLU A 394 -31.09 -9.87 -2.16
C GLU A 394 -30.66 -8.58 -2.86
N ASN A 395 -29.43 -8.11 -2.55
CA ASN A 395 -28.85 -6.93 -3.19
C ASN A 395 -28.71 -7.12 -4.71
N SER A 396 -28.27 -8.29 -5.15
CA SER A 396 -28.17 -8.63 -6.58
C SER A 396 -29.53 -8.74 -7.28
N ALA A 397 -30.57 -9.14 -6.56
CA ALA A 397 -31.94 -9.27 -7.08
C ALA A 397 -32.66 -7.90 -7.13
N LYS A 398 -32.38 -7.02 -6.19
CA LYS A 398 -33.00 -5.69 -6.09
C LYS A 398 -32.62 -4.80 -7.28
N LYS A 399 -31.33 -4.75 -7.66
CA LYS A 399 -30.84 -3.86 -8.74
C LYS A 399 -31.30 -2.39 -8.56
N ASP A 400 -31.91 -1.81 -9.60
CA ASP A 400 -32.45 -0.45 -9.64
C ASP A 400 -33.94 -0.36 -9.34
N LYS A 401 -34.52 -1.37 -8.66
CA LYS A 401 -35.93 -1.37 -8.28
C LYS A 401 -36.19 -0.39 -7.16
N ASP A 402 -37.33 0.32 -7.25
CA ASP A 402 -37.81 1.14 -6.14
C ASP A 402 -38.27 0.29 -4.96
N PRO A 403 -38.23 0.80 -3.71
CA PRO A 403 -38.70 0.07 -2.53
C PRO A 403 -40.16 -0.36 -2.59
N GLU A 404 -40.95 0.32 -3.42
CA GLU A 404 -42.40 0.05 -3.60
C GLU A 404 -42.69 -0.93 -4.76
N ALA A 405 -41.67 -1.40 -5.46
CA ALA A 405 -41.77 -2.33 -6.58
C ALA A 405 -41.43 -3.77 -6.16
#